data_20a984976898195012ff44a543e518f9
#
_entry.id   20a984976898195012ff44a543e518f9
#
_cell.length_a   1.000
_cell.length_b   1.000
_cell.length_c   1.000
_cell.angle_alpha   90.00
_cell.angle_beta   90.00
_cell.angle_gamma   90.00
#
_symmetry.space_group_name_H-M   'P 1'
#
loop_
_entity.id
_entity.type
_entity.pdbx_description
1 polymer ?
#
loop_
_entity_poly.entity_id
_entity_poly.type
_entity_poly.pdbx_seq_one_letter_code
_entity_poly.pdbx_strand_id
1 'polypeptide(L)'
;MSLTEDAEETIALTRALIAENTIDPPGNEIRAAMIMAQKLSAAGIEPVLDEIGPGRVNLSARLPGTGERPGLAMSAHFDTIGVERDKWSRDPFGGEIDGQFLYGRGSADMKGGMAAMALSLIDLARAGVRPKGDLMLAFTAAENSSCLGAKRLVSDRRFDGIGALLVSEPTGLAVLVAEKGPLWFRATAKGEYQHGAFTEGRNDDRGNAIVRLARFIDKLHDLDLNAPAHRHLKPPTITIGLVKGGLGAPFIPPEASCDVDVRLVPGLAVEAVMKAVAALAGPHISLEVLDIKPPVDTPDDHPFVRESLAACTDVLGRADGPAGVAYYSDAAVICPALDLPMVIIGPGEIGMSGRIDEHVSLAKLVTSRAIFRRVAERMLGC
;
A
#
# COMPACT_ATOMS: atom_id res chain seq x y z
N MET A 1 17.11 -30.00 -3.49
CA MET A 1 17.25 -29.72 -2.06
C MET A 1 15.87 -29.84 -1.45
N SER A 2 15.66 -30.65 -0.41
CA SER A 2 14.39 -30.63 0.32
C SER A 2 14.25 -29.28 1.02
N LEU A 3 13.08 -28.69 0.95
CA LEU A 3 12.75 -27.48 1.70
C LEU A 3 12.78 -27.82 3.22
N THR A 4 13.07 -26.83 4.05
CA THR A 4 12.87 -26.98 5.51
C THR A 4 11.38 -26.92 5.82
N GLU A 5 10.97 -27.46 6.97
CA GLU A 5 9.57 -27.42 7.45
C GLU A 5 9.04 -25.97 7.49
N ASP A 6 9.86 -25.03 7.97
CA ASP A 6 9.51 -23.59 7.99
C ASP A 6 9.29 -23.00 6.59
N ALA A 7 10.08 -23.45 5.61
CA ALA A 7 9.93 -23.01 4.22
C ALA A 7 8.63 -23.56 3.63
N GLU A 8 8.34 -24.84 3.83
CA GLU A 8 7.11 -25.48 3.38
C GLU A 8 5.87 -24.82 4.01
N GLU A 9 5.91 -24.54 5.30
CA GLU A 9 4.82 -23.88 6.04
C GLU A 9 4.57 -22.46 5.49
N THR A 10 5.64 -21.69 5.23
CA THR A 10 5.54 -20.32 4.71
C THR A 10 4.95 -20.31 3.29
N ILE A 11 5.43 -21.17 2.42
CA ILE A 11 4.94 -21.32 1.05
C ILE A 11 3.48 -21.78 1.04
N ALA A 12 3.13 -22.78 1.86
CA ALA A 12 1.78 -23.33 1.91
C ALA A 12 0.75 -22.28 2.36
N LEU A 13 1.07 -21.49 3.41
CA LEU A 13 0.19 -20.43 3.87
C LEU A 13 0.04 -19.33 2.81
N THR A 14 1.14 -18.93 2.18
CA THR A 14 1.10 -17.92 1.09
C THR A 14 0.21 -18.39 -0.06
N ARG A 15 0.34 -19.65 -0.48
CA ARG A 15 -0.50 -20.24 -1.55
C ARG A 15 -1.98 -20.27 -1.16
N ALA A 16 -2.30 -20.62 0.09
CA ALA A 16 -3.67 -20.63 0.58
C ALA A 16 -4.29 -19.21 0.54
N LEU A 17 -3.51 -18.18 0.89
CA LEU A 17 -3.96 -16.80 0.80
C LEU A 17 -4.12 -16.32 -0.66
N ILE A 18 -3.20 -16.71 -1.57
CA ILE A 18 -3.29 -16.37 -3.00
C ILE A 18 -4.55 -16.97 -3.62
N ALA A 19 -4.94 -18.18 -3.22
CA ALA A 19 -6.11 -18.88 -3.75
C ALA A 19 -7.42 -18.12 -3.50
N GLU A 20 -7.46 -17.26 -2.49
CA GLU A 20 -8.62 -16.43 -2.18
C GLU A 20 -8.58 -15.14 -3.01
N ASN A 21 -9.59 -14.95 -3.86
CA ASN A 21 -9.73 -13.74 -4.66
C ASN A 21 -10.21 -12.57 -3.78
N THR A 22 -9.31 -11.63 -3.52
CA THR A 22 -9.53 -10.42 -2.72
C THR A 22 -9.33 -9.14 -3.52
N ILE A 23 -9.64 -9.17 -4.82
CA ILE A 23 -9.54 -7.99 -5.69
C ILE A 23 -10.43 -6.87 -5.14
N ASP A 24 -9.86 -5.69 -4.97
CA ASP A 24 -10.55 -4.46 -4.58
C ASP A 24 -10.63 -3.47 -5.76
N PRO A 25 -11.83 -3.02 -6.15
CA PRO A 25 -13.14 -3.43 -5.69
C PRO A 25 -13.60 -4.80 -6.21
N PRO A 26 -14.54 -5.51 -5.54
CA PRO A 26 -15.28 -5.12 -4.35
C PRO A 26 -14.58 -5.45 -3.02
N GLY A 27 -13.45 -6.15 -3.00
CA GLY A 27 -12.78 -6.69 -1.84
C GLY A 27 -13.14 -8.17 -1.64
N ASN A 28 -13.69 -8.56 -0.49
CA ASN A 28 -14.02 -9.94 -0.10
C ASN A 28 -12.86 -10.65 0.62
N GLU A 29 -12.27 -9.94 1.55
CA GLU A 29 -11.07 -10.39 2.31
C GLU A 29 -11.40 -11.45 3.36
N ILE A 30 -12.69 -11.64 3.69
CA ILE A 30 -13.15 -12.51 4.79
C ILE A 30 -12.58 -13.94 4.71
N ARG A 31 -12.47 -14.54 3.52
CA ARG A 31 -11.96 -15.91 3.41
C ARG A 31 -10.47 -16.00 3.71
N ALA A 32 -9.67 -15.05 3.20
CA ALA A 32 -8.25 -14.95 3.50
C ALA A 32 -8.02 -14.67 4.99
N ALA A 33 -8.85 -13.79 5.59
CA ALA A 33 -8.82 -13.51 7.02
C ALA A 33 -9.17 -14.75 7.86
N MET A 34 -10.14 -15.57 7.45
CA MET A 34 -10.49 -16.83 8.13
C MET A 34 -9.36 -17.86 8.08
N ILE A 35 -8.66 -18.01 6.95
CA ILE A 35 -7.47 -18.87 6.85
C ILE A 35 -6.41 -18.42 7.85
N MET A 36 -6.14 -17.12 7.91
CA MET A 36 -5.18 -16.55 8.84
C MET A 36 -5.61 -16.71 10.28
N ALA A 37 -6.88 -16.46 10.60
CA ALA A 37 -7.44 -16.63 11.93
C ALA A 37 -7.32 -18.09 12.42
N GLN A 38 -7.64 -19.06 11.56
CA GLN A 38 -7.48 -20.48 11.88
C GLN A 38 -6.02 -20.83 12.17
N LYS A 39 -5.08 -20.29 11.37
CA LYS A 39 -3.64 -20.53 11.55
C LYS A 39 -3.14 -20.01 12.90
N LEU A 40 -3.56 -18.79 13.28
CA LEU A 40 -3.21 -18.16 14.55
C LEU A 40 -3.83 -18.92 15.75
N SER A 41 -5.12 -19.25 15.67
CA SER A 41 -5.82 -19.98 16.72
C SER A 41 -5.21 -21.37 16.99
N ALA A 42 -4.77 -22.07 15.92
CA ALA A 42 -4.08 -23.36 16.05
C ALA A 42 -2.73 -23.25 16.79
N ALA A 43 -2.14 -22.05 16.85
CA ALA A 43 -0.94 -21.73 17.61
C ALA A 43 -1.23 -21.15 19.01
N GLY A 44 -2.51 -21.12 19.44
CA GLY A 44 -2.92 -20.57 20.72
C GLY A 44 -2.96 -19.04 20.77
N ILE A 45 -2.93 -18.38 19.61
CA ILE A 45 -3.03 -16.93 19.50
C ILE A 45 -4.47 -16.57 19.12
N GLU A 46 -5.12 -15.73 19.91
CA GLU A 46 -6.51 -15.31 19.66
C GLU A 46 -6.57 -14.18 18.64
N PRO A 47 -7.12 -14.43 17.43
CA PRO A 47 -7.34 -13.37 16.44
C PRO A 47 -8.63 -12.62 16.70
N VAL A 48 -8.65 -11.33 16.42
CA VAL A 48 -9.85 -10.50 16.38
C VAL A 48 -10.17 -10.18 14.93
N LEU A 49 -11.36 -10.54 14.49
CA LEU A 49 -11.89 -10.22 13.17
C LEU A 49 -12.86 -9.05 13.31
N ASP A 50 -12.57 -7.93 12.64
CA ASP A 50 -13.41 -6.75 12.62
C ASP A 50 -14.02 -6.59 11.22
N GLU A 51 -15.33 -6.83 11.08
CA GLU A 51 -16.06 -6.59 9.83
C GLU A 51 -16.21 -5.07 9.62
N ILE A 52 -15.70 -4.57 8.49
CA ILE A 52 -15.71 -3.14 8.13
C ILE A 52 -16.65 -2.83 6.96
N GLY A 53 -17.30 -3.86 6.42
CA GLY A 53 -18.26 -3.82 5.33
C GLY A 53 -18.56 -5.23 4.82
N PRO A 54 -19.54 -5.40 3.95
CA PRO A 54 -19.93 -6.71 3.43
C PRO A 54 -18.75 -7.46 2.81
N GLY A 55 -18.33 -8.58 3.43
CA GLY A 55 -17.20 -9.39 2.99
C GLY A 55 -15.82 -8.78 3.27
N ARG A 56 -15.75 -7.61 3.87
CA ARG A 56 -14.52 -6.87 4.16
C ARG A 56 -14.17 -6.97 5.63
N VAL A 57 -12.99 -7.49 5.94
CA VAL A 57 -12.61 -7.84 7.31
C VAL A 57 -11.15 -7.47 7.57
N ASN A 58 -10.92 -6.76 8.67
CA ASN A 58 -9.60 -6.66 9.29
C ASN A 58 -9.37 -7.86 10.20
N LEU A 59 -8.11 -8.24 10.34
CA LEU A 59 -7.66 -9.17 11.37
C LEU A 59 -6.57 -8.53 12.23
N SER A 60 -6.74 -8.55 13.53
CA SER A 60 -5.67 -8.22 14.47
C SER A 60 -5.41 -9.37 15.44
N ALA A 61 -4.15 -9.52 15.84
CA ALA A 61 -3.76 -10.51 16.86
C ALA A 61 -2.59 -9.97 17.67
N ARG A 62 -2.44 -10.39 18.93
CA ARG A 62 -1.33 -9.97 19.79
C ARG A 62 -0.65 -11.15 20.47
N LEU A 63 0.67 -11.09 20.49
CA LEU A 63 1.48 -11.81 21.47
C LEU A 63 1.79 -10.81 22.60
N PRO A 64 1.17 -10.98 23.79
CA PRO A 64 1.30 -10.01 24.87
C PRO A 64 2.71 -10.00 25.45
N GLY A 65 3.22 -8.79 25.70
CA GLY A 65 4.50 -8.56 26.37
C GLY A 65 4.35 -8.33 27.90
N THR A 66 5.45 -7.90 28.52
CA THR A 66 5.47 -7.54 29.95
C THR A 66 5.07 -6.07 30.20
N GLY A 67 4.97 -5.26 29.13
CA GLY A 67 4.67 -3.82 29.23
C GLY A 67 5.88 -2.94 29.60
N GLU A 68 7.10 -3.49 29.62
CA GLU A 68 8.33 -2.75 29.91
C GLU A 68 8.77 -1.81 28.77
N ARG A 69 8.27 -2.06 27.56
CA ARG A 69 8.56 -1.27 26.35
C ARG A 69 7.27 -1.05 25.54
N PRO A 70 7.22 0.00 24.69
CA PRO A 70 6.20 0.08 23.65
C PRO A 70 6.25 -1.14 22.74
N GLY A 71 5.09 -1.55 22.23
CA GLY A 71 4.95 -2.69 21.34
C GLY A 71 5.40 -2.40 19.91
N LEU A 72 5.47 -3.45 19.10
CA LEU A 72 5.70 -3.42 17.66
C LEU A 72 4.45 -3.92 16.94
N ALA A 73 3.90 -3.15 15.99
CA ALA A 73 2.90 -3.64 15.06
C ALA A 73 3.55 -4.06 13.73
N MET A 74 3.12 -5.20 13.22
CA MET A 74 3.40 -5.68 11.87
C MET A 74 2.14 -5.55 11.03
N SER A 75 2.18 -4.74 9.97
CA SER A 75 1.02 -4.44 9.11
C SER A 75 1.16 -5.04 7.72
N ALA A 76 0.04 -5.56 7.22
CA ALA A 76 -0.12 -6.04 5.85
C ALA A 76 -1.59 -5.93 5.43
N HIS A 77 -1.87 -5.87 4.12
CA HIS A 77 -3.24 -5.85 3.61
C HIS A 77 -3.61 -7.16 2.90
N PHE A 78 -4.89 -7.54 3.01
CA PHE A 78 -5.45 -8.73 2.35
C PHE A 78 -5.85 -8.48 0.90
N ASP A 79 -6.33 -7.28 0.61
CA ASP A 79 -6.84 -6.93 -0.70
C ASP A 79 -5.73 -6.88 -1.76
N THR A 80 -6.15 -7.03 -3.00
CA THR A 80 -5.26 -6.98 -4.16
C THR A 80 -5.89 -6.16 -5.26
N ILE A 81 -5.07 -5.62 -6.15
CA ILE A 81 -5.57 -4.95 -7.35
C ILE A 81 -6.09 -5.97 -8.38
N GLY A 82 -6.85 -5.47 -9.37
CA GLY A 82 -7.45 -6.27 -10.42
C GLY A 82 -6.47 -7.10 -11.25
N VAL A 83 -7.00 -8.10 -11.96
CA VAL A 83 -6.26 -8.92 -12.91
C VAL A 83 -6.89 -8.80 -14.29
N GLU A 84 -6.05 -8.66 -15.33
CA GLU A 84 -6.44 -8.81 -16.73
C GLU A 84 -6.18 -10.28 -17.11
N ARG A 85 -7.12 -11.19 -16.75
CA ARG A 85 -6.93 -12.63 -16.81
C ARG A 85 -6.42 -13.14 -18.16
N ASP A 86 -6.89 -12.55 -19.24
CA ASP A 86 -6.50 -12.94 -20.61
C ASP A 86 -5.02 -12.66 -20.94
N LYS A 87 -4.37 -11.80 -20.16
CA LYS A 87 -2.95 -11.47 -20.31
C LYS A 87 -2.03 -12.31 -19.44
N TRP A 88 -2.57 -13.03 -18.44
CA TRP A 88 -1.78 -13.89 -17.57
C TRP A 88 -1.44 -15.20 -18.25
N SER A 89 -0.16 -15.59 -18.18
CA SER A 89 0.28 -16.90 -18.70
C SER A 89 -0.07 -18.07 -17.77
N ARG A 90 -0.46 -17.76 -16.51
CA ARG A 90 -0.78 -18.71 -15.43
C ARG A 90 -2.09 -18.31 -14.75
N ASP A 91 -2.64 -19.20 -13.90
CA ASP A 91 -3.78 -18.80 -13.07
C ASP A 91 -3.34 -17.78 -12.00
N PRO A 92 -3.89 -16.53 -12.01
CA PRO A 92 -3.53 -15.51 -11.02
C PRO A 92 -3.80 -15.92 -9.58
N PHE A 93 -4.64 -16.93 -9.35
CA PHE A 93 -4.99 -17.43 -8.01
C PHE A 93 -4.50 -18.88 -7.78
N GLY A 94 -3.73 -19.44 -8.72
CA GLY A 94 -3.25 -20.82 -8.64
C GLY A 94 -2.12 -21.06 -7.66
N GLY A 95 -1.36 -20.04 -7.30
CA GLY A 95 -0.18 -20.21 -6.44
C GLY A 95 0.83 -21.20 -7.03
N GLU A 96 1.06 -21.15 -8.35
CA GLU A 96 1.98 -22.03 -9.05
C GLU A 96 3.43 -21.74 -8.68
N ILE A 97 4.23 -22.78 -8.49
CA ILE A 97 5.68 -22.66 -8.29
C ILE A 97 6.38 -23.08 -9.58
N ASP A 98 7.20 -22.19 -10.11
CA ASP A 98 8.07 -22.46 -11.24
C ASP A 98 9.49 -21.96 -10.94
N GLY A 99 10.43 -22.90 -10.95
CA GLY A 99 11.81 -22.61 -10.58
C GLY A 99 11.94 -22.08 -9.17
N GLN A 100 12.35 -20.81 -9.05
CA GLN A 100 12.59 -20.14 -7.78
C GLN A 100 11.47 -19.19 -7.36
N PHE A 101 10.35 -19.18 -8.07
CA PHE A 101 9.29 -18.20 -7.89
C PHE A 101 7.94 -18.86 -7.58
N LEU A 102 7.20 -18.21 -6.71
CA LEU A 102 5.78 -18.48 -6.45
C LEU A 102 4.96 -17.41 -7.15
N TYR A 103 4.14 -17.83 -8.11
CA TYR A 103 3.32 -16.97 -8.94
C TYR A 103 1.91 -16.81 -8.38
N GLY A 104 1.35 -15.61 -8.53
CA GLY A 104 -0.04 -15.32 -8.23
C GLY A 104 -0.24 -13.88 -7.81
N ARG A 105 -1.47 -13.35 -8.02
CA ARG A 105 -1.84 -12.01 -7.57
C ARG A 105 -1.81 -11.94 -6.05
N GLY A 106 -1.10 -10.95 -5.51
CA GLY A 106 -0.84 -10.82 -4.08
C GLY A 106 0.38 -11.60 -3.58
N SER A 107 1.08 -12.36 -4.42
CA SER A 107 2.28 -13.09 -4.01
C SER A 107 3.40 -12.14 -3.55
N ALA A 108 3.61 -11.05 -4.28
CA ALA A 108 4.56 -10.00 -3.96
C ALA A 108 3.93 -8.88 -3.14
N ASP A 109 2.67 -8.52 -3.45
CA ASP A 109 1.96 -7.39 -2.86
C ASP A 109 0.57 -7.83 -2.33
N MET A 110 0.43 -8.22 -1.03
CA MET A 110 1.56 -8.47 -0.12
C MET A 110 1.29 -9.71 0.76
N LYS A 111 0.47 -10.68 0.24
CA LYS A 111 0.08 -11.91 0.98
C LYS A 111 1.29 -12.79 1.36
N GLY A 112 2.38 -12.73 0.57
CA GLY A 112 3.63 -13.40 0.93
C GLY A 112 4.24 -12.83 2.21
N GLY A 113 4.38 -11.51 2.28
CA GLY A 113 4.87 -10.82 3.47
C GLY A 113 3.94 -11.01 4.67
N MET A 114 2.62 -10.96 4.44
CA MET A 114 1.59 -11.23 5.46
C MET A 114 1.75 -12.63 6.08
N ALA A 115 1.92 -13.66 5.25
CA ALA A 115 2.13 -15.03 5.73
C ALA A 115 3.40 -15.14 6.57
N ALA A 116 4.49 -14.52 6.12
CA ALA A 116 5.76 -14.51 6.84
C ALA A 116 5.67 -13.77 8.19
N MET A 117 4.97 -12.63 8.26
CA MET A 117 4.71 -11.90 9.52
C MET A 117 3.91 -12.75 10.51
N ALA A 118 2.83 -13.38 10.06
CA ALA A 118 2.02 -14.24 10.92
C ALA A 118 2.83 -15.41 11.49
N LEU A 119 3.61 -16.07 10.65
CA LEU A 119 4.44 -17.19 11.06
C LEU A 119 5.58 -16.77 11.98
N SER A 120 6.18 -15.57 11.80
CA SER A 120 7.19 -15.05 12.71
C SER A 120 6.65 -14.84 14.13
N LEU A 121 5.41 -14.35 14.26
CA LEU A 121 4.74 -14.21 15.55
C LEU A 121 4.41 -15.59 16.15
N ILE A 122 3.94 -16.54 15.35
CA ILE A 122 3.68 -17.93 15.76
C ILE A 122 4.96 -18.59 16.28
N ASP A 123 6.10 -18.35 15.62
CA ASP A 123 7.39 -18.91 16.05
C ASP A 123 7.79 -18.44 17.45
N LEU A 124 7.61 -17.14 17.72
CA LEU A 124 7.87 -16.57 19.05
C LEU A 124 6.93 -17.16 20.10
N ALA A 125 5.66 -17.33 19.78
CA ALA A 125 4.67 -17.93 20.67
C ALA A 125 5.00 -19.40 20.97
N ARG A 126 5.32 -20.20 19.93
CA ARG A 126 5.72 -21.61 20.08
C ARG A 126 7.00 -21.78 20.89
N ALA A 127 7.92 -20.84 20.78
CA ALA A 127 9.15 -20.81 21.57
C ALA A 127 8.92 -20.38 23.04
N GLY A 128 7.68 -20.04 23.42
CA GLY A 128 7.35 -19.56 24.76
C GLY A 128 7.95 -18.19 25.09
N VAL A 129 8.30 -17.41 24.07
CA VAL A 129 8.90 -16.09 24.24
C VAL A 129 7.87 -15.12 24.81
N ARG A 130 8.25 -14.40 25.86
CA ARG A 130 7.48 -13.30 26.43
C ARG A 130 8.23 -12.00 26.20
N PRO A 131 7.85 -11.21 25.17
CA PRO A 131 8.56 -10.00 24.82
C PRO A 131 8.33 -8.87 25.86
N LYS A 132 9.17 -7.83 25.87
CA LYS A 132 9.03 -6.68 26.79
C LYS A 132 7.94 -5.71 26.40
N GLY A 133 7.51 -5.70 25.14
CA GLY A 133 6.35 -4.99 24.62
C GLY A 133 5.51 -5.93 23.78
N ASP A 134 4.24 -5.58 23.50
CA ASP A 134 3.36 -6.39 22.68
C ASP A 134 3.89 -6.52 21.24
N LEU A 135 3.80 -7.73 20.65
CA LEU A 135 3.91 -7.91 19.21
C LEU A 135 2.51 -8.05 18.63
N MET A 136 2.13 -7.14 17.75
CA MET A 136 0.80 -7.08 17.16
C MET A 136 0.86 -7.38 15.66
N LEU A 137 -0.09 -8.16 15.15
CA LEU A 137 -0.45 -8.20 13.73
C LEU A 137 -1.62 -7.27 13.48
N ALA A 138 -1.53 -6.44 12.44
CA ALA A 138 -2.56 -5.55 11.98
C ALA A 138 -2.77 -5.80 10.48
N PHE A 139 -3.64 -6.75 10.15
CA PHE A 139 -3.93 -7.12 8.77
C PHE A 139 -5.24 -6.49 8.33
N THR A 140 -5.17 -5.72 7.27
CA THR A 140 -6.21 -4.78 6.87
C THR A 140 -6.90 -5.18 5.58
N ALA A 141 -8.08 -4.63 5.37
CA ALA A 141 -8.80 -4.65 4.11
C ALA A 141 -8.85 -3.24 3.50
N ALA A 142 -9.00 -3.16 2.18
CA ALA A 142 -9.20 -1.91 1.44
C ALA A 142 -8.01 -0.94 1.47
N GLU A 143 -6.78 -1.42 1.52
CA GLU A 143 -5.59 -0.57 1.37
C GLU A 143 -5.57 0.09 -0.01
N ASN A 144 -5.73 -0.72 -1.08
CA ASN A 144 -5.62 -0.31 -2.48
C ASN A 144 -6.61 0.80 -2.90
N SER A 145 -7.71 0.96 -2.20
CA SER A 145 -8.74 1.96 -2.52
C SER A 145 -8.74 3.15 -1.57
N SER A 146 -8.71 2.92 -0.26
CA SER A 146 -8.98 4.00 0.70
C SER A 146 -8.26 3.85 2.05
N CYS A 147 -7.51 2.78 2.29
CA CYS A 147 -6.99 2.38 3.60
C CYS A 147 -8.09 2.32 4.68
N LEU A 148 -9.31 1.88 4.29
CA LEU A 148 -10.45 1.86 5.19
C LEU A 148 -10.19 0.99 6.42
N GLY A 149 -9.52 -0.16 6.22
CA GLY A 149 -9.13 -1.05 7.30
C GLY A 149 -8.21 -0.39 8.31
N ALA A 150 -7.16 0.29 7.83
CA ALA A 150 -6.24 1.03 8.68
C ALA A 150 -6.93 2.16 9.45
N LYS A 151 -7.78 2.95 8.78
CA LYS A 151 -8.60 4.00 9.41
C LYS A 151 -9.47 3.43 10.53
N ARG A 152 -10.07 2.25 10.31
CA ARG A 152 -10.90 1.57 11.32
C ARG A 152 -10.07 1.12 12.52
N LEU A 153 -8.92 0.47 12.32
CA LEU A 153 -8.05 0.04 13.43
C LEU A 153 -7.54 1.22 14.26
N VAL A 154 -7.22 2.36 13.63
CA VAL A 154 -6.85 3.60 14.33
C VAL A 154 -8.02 4.13 15.16
N SER A 155 -9.22 4.25 14.56
CA SER A 155 -10.40 4.77 15.27
C SER A 155 -10.83 3.89 16.44
N ASP A 156 -10.64 2.58 16.35
CA ASP A 156 -10.95 1.60 17.39
C ASP A 156 -9.82 1.44 18.42
N ARG A 157 -8.76 2.27 18.31
CA ARG A 157 -7.62 2.30 19.24
C ARG A 157 -6.90 0.95 19.34
N ARG A 158 -6.88 0.17 18.24
CA ARG A 158 -6.23 -1.15 18.24
C ARG A 158 -4.71 -1.06 18.44
N PHE A 159 -4.10 0.08 18.15
CA PHE A 159 -2.66 0.32 18.31
C PHE A 159 -2.25 0.85 19.70
N ASP A 160 -3.15 0.88 20.69
CA ASP A 160 -2.79 1.33 22.03
C ASP A 160 -1.59 0.55 22.57
N GLY A 161 -0.57 1.26 23.05
CA GLY A 161 0.68 0.68 23.55
C GLY A 161 1.73 0.34 22.48
N ILE A 162 1.43 0.52 21.20
CA ILE A 162 2.38 0.31 20.09
C ILE A 162 3.27 1.55 19.93
N GLY A 163 4.57 1.34 19.69
CA GLY A 163 5.56 2.40 19.51
C GLY A 163 6.29 2.38 18.15
N ALA A 164 6.01 1.40 17.28
CA ALA A 164 6.59 1.34 15.93
C ALA A 164 5.72 0.48 14.99
N LEU A 165 5.80 0.76 13.69
CA LEU A 165 5.06 0.06 12.63
C LEU A 165 6.02 -0.54 11.60
N LEU A 166 6.03 -1.87 11.46
CA LEU A 166 6.69 -2.60 10.39
C LEU A 166 5.66 -2.98 9.34
N VAL A 167 5.90 -2.60 8.08
CA VAL A 167 5.01 -2.91 6.95
C VAL A 167 5.69 -3.89 6.01
N SER A 168 4.95 -4.87 5.45
CA SER A 168 5.55 -5.89 4.58
C SER A 168 5.36 -5.66 3.07
N GLU A 169 5.22 -4.41 2.66
CA GLU A 169 5.18 -4.02 1.24
C GLU A 169 6.41 -4.50 0.45
N PRO A 170 6.32 -4.64 -0.88
CA PRO A 170 7.41 -5.14 -1.73
C PRO A 170 8.66 -4.25 -1.68
N THR A 171 9.75 -4.74 -1.09
CA THR A 171 11.04 -4.03 -1.01
C THR A 171 12.23 -4.85 -1.47
N GLY A 172 12.01 -6.13 -1.80
CA GLY A 172 13.09 -7.08 -2.08
C GLY A 172 13.98 -7.37 -0.87
N LEU A 173 13.45 -7.17 0.35
CA LEU A 173 14.09 -7.25 1.66
C LEU A 173 15.00 -6.05 1.99
N ALA A 174 14.98 -4.96 1.20
CA ALA A 174 15.61 -3.70 1.59
C ALA A 174 14.81 -3.03 2.71
N VAL A 175 15.50 -2.24 3.54
CA VAL A 175 14.90 -1.43 4.61
C VAL A 175 14.52 -0.08 4.05
N LEU A 176 13.21 0.19 3.91
CA LEU A 176 12.72 1.48 3.46
C LEU A 176 12.13 2.26 4.65
N VAL A 177 12.39 3.56 4.66
CA VAL A 177 12.06 4.47 5.77
C VAL A 177 11.20 5.63 5.34
N ALA A 178 10.94 5.78 4.03
CA ALA A 178 10.14 6.85 3.49
C ALA A 178 9.27 6.35 2.33
N GLU A 179 8.01 6.83 2.30
CA GLU A 179 7.07 6.59 1.21
C GLU A 179 6.39 7.89 0.78
N LYS A 180 5.99 7.97 -0.50
CA LYS A 180 5.20 9.10 -1.00
C LYS A 180 3.73 8.97 -0.60
N GLY A 181 3.08 10.13 -0.41
CA GLY A 181 1.64 10.19 -0.18
C GLY A 181 0.86 10.48 -1.47
N PRO A 182 -0.28 9.82 -1.73
CA PRO A 182 -1.16 10.19 -2.83
C PRO A 182 -2.02 11.41 -2.48
N LEU A 183 -2.20 12.29 -3.46
CA LEU A 183 -3.27 13.26 -3.53
C LEU A 183 -4.03 12.99 -4.83
N TRP A 184 -5.24 12.46 -4.72
CA TRP A 184 -6.12 12.22 -5.85
C TRP A 184 -7.17 13.31 -5.93
N PHE A 185 -7.30 13.91 -7.09
CA PHE A 185 -8.32 14.91 -7.31
C PHE A 185 -8.95 14.77 -8.71
N ARG A 186 -10.18 15.22 -8.83
CA ARG A 186 -10.91 15.35 -10.10
C ARG A 186 -10.94 16.79 -10.52
N ALA A 187 -10.60 17.05 -11.78
CA ALA A 187 -10.85 18.31 -12.44
C ALA A 187 -12.01 18.15 -13.41
N THR A 188 -13.05 18.98 -13.26
CA THR A 188 -14.25 18.94 -14.11
C THR A 188 -14.39 20.27 -14.84
N ALA A 189 -14.25 20.24 -16.15
CA ALA A 189 -14.50 21.37 -17.04
C ALA A 189 -15.97 21.46 -17.39
N LYS A 190 -16.53 22.64 -17.26
CA LYS A 190 -17.91 22.96 -17.69
C LYS A 190 -17.89 23.68 -19.02
N GLY A 191 -18.88 23.39 -19.84
CA GLY A 191 -19.13 23.98 -21.13
C GLY A 191 -20.62 24.20 -21.37
N GLU A 192 -21.00 24.42 -22.62
CA GLU A 192 -22.38 24.64 -23.03
C GLU A 192 -22.76 23.60 -24.09
N TYR A 193 -23.91 22.96 -23.91
CA TYR A 193 -24.43 22.03 -24.93
C TYR A 193 -24.86 22.81 -26.17
N GLN A 194 -24.30 22.45 -27.33
CA GLN A 194 -24.69 22.99 -28.60
C GLN A 194 -24.43 21.97 -29.72
N HIS A 195 -25.23 22.05 -30.79
CA HIS A 195 -24.92 21.30 -32.00
C HIS A 195 -23.85 22.03 -32.79
N GLY A 196 -22.78 21.33 -33.21
CA GLY A 196 -21.59 21.91 -33.84
C GLY A 196 -21.86 22.68 -35.14
N ALA A 197 -22.97 22.40 -35.84
CA ALA A 197 -23.36 23.13 -37.03
C ALA A 197 -23.72 24.63 -36.75
N PHE A 198 -23.96 24.99 -35.49
CA PHE A 198 -24.39 26.34 -35.09
C PHE A 198 -23.27 27.15 -34.40
N THR A 199 -22.01 26.77 -34.55
CA THR A 199 -20.84 27.40 -33.89
C THR A 199 -20.28 28.63 -34.63
N GLU A 200 -20.99 29.27 -35.51
CA GLU A 200 -20.62 30.53 -36.23
C GLU A 200 -19.18 30.56 -36.81
N GLY A 201 -18.66 29.39 -37.21
CA GLY A 201 -17.40 29.28 -37.96
C GLY A 201 -16.10 29.52 -37.15
N ARG A 202 -16.15 29.53 -35.83
CA ARG A 202 -14.97 29.64 -34.96
C ARG A 202 -14.72 28.37 -34.17
N ASN A 203 -13.53 27.81 -34.31
CA ASN A 203 -12.97 26.80 -33.38
C ASN A 203 -12.55 27.48 -32.06
N ASP A 204 -13.44 28.24 -31.42
CA ASP A 204 -13.17 28.72 -30.10
C ASP A 204 -13.63 27.71 -29.06
N ASP A 205 -13.00 27.74 -27.91
CA ASP A 205 -13.29 26.85 -26.79
C ASP A 205 -14.50 27.35 -25.97
N ARG A 206 -15.19 28.40 -26.45
CA ARG A 206 -16.37 28.91 -25.77
C ARG A 206 -17.44 27.84 -25.76
N GLY A 207 -17.66 27.28 -24.57
CA GLY A 207 -18.61 26.23 -24.36
C GLY A 207 -18.14 24.79 -24.55
N ASN A 208 -16.96 24.52 -25.11
CA ASN A 208 -16.46 23.15 -25.29
C ASN A 208 -15.64 22.66 -24.08
N ALA A 209 -16.26 21.83 -23.24
CA ALA A 209 -15.63 21.32 -22.05
C ALA A 209 -14.39 20.45 -22.32
N ILE A 210 -14.38 19.68 -23.42
CA ILE A 210 -13.20 18.85 -23.78
C ILE A 210 -12.01 19.74 -24.11
N VAL A 211 -12.20 20.81 -24.88
CA VAL A 211 -11.11 21.72 -25.25
C VAL A 211 -10.55 22.44 -24.01
N ARG A 212 -11.44 22.89 -23.10
CA ARG A 212 -11.03 23.49 -21.83
C ARG A 212 -10.21 22.51 -20.99
N LEU A 213 -10.69 21.27 -20.85
CA LEU A 213 -10.00 20.22 -20.11
C LEU A 213 -8.64 19.89 -20.73
N ALA A 214 -8.56 19.74 -22.05
CA ALA A 214 -7.31 19.44 -22.76
C ALA A 214 -6.23 20.51 -22.50
N ARG A 215 -6.60 21.79 -22.54
CA ARG A 215 -5.69 22.90 -22.22
C ARG A 215 -5.26 22.93 -20.76
N PHE A 216 -6.13 22.51 -19.86
CA PHE A 216 -5.79 22.36 -18.45
C PHE A 216 -4.80 21.21 -18.25
N ILE A 217 -5.04 20.06 -18.86
CA ILE A 217 -4.17 18.89 -18.82
C ILE A 217 -2.77 19.23 -19.34
N ASP A 218 -2.68 19.95 -20.47
CA ASP A 218 -1.41 20.38 -21.06
C ASP A 218 -0.59 21.23 -20.06
N LYS A 219 -1.23 22.24 -19.46
CA LYS A 219 -0.59 23.07 -18.43
C LYS A 219 -0.23 22.29 -17.15
N LEU A 220 -1.09 21.34 -16.77
CA LEU A 220 -0.86 20.53 -15.58
C LEU A 220 0.33 19.56 -15.78
N HIS A 221 0.52 19.06 -17.00
CA HIS A 221 1.64 18.20 -17.36
C HIS A 221 2.99 18.91 -17.15
N ASP A 222 3.06 20.21 -17.45
CA ASP A 222 4.27 21.04 -17.33
C ASP A 222 4.44 21.67 -15.94
N LEU A 223 3.52 21.41 -15.00
CA LEU A 223 3.54 22.04 -13.68
C LEU A 223 4.71 21.51 -12.83
N ASP A 224 5.65 22.40 -12.51
CA ASP A 224 6.64 22.14 -11.47
C ASP A 224 6.06 22.50 -10.08
N LEU A 225 6.02 21.50 -9.21
CA LEU A 225 5.51 21.66 -7.84
C LEU A 225 6.54 22.29 -6.87
N ASN A 226 7.78 22.55 -7.34
CA ASN A 226 8.86 23.16 -6.54
C ASN A 226 9.03 22.50 -5.16
N ALA A 227 8.96 21.17 -5.13
CA ALA A 227 9.06 20.41 -3.88
C ALA A 227 10.49 20.44 -3.32
N PRO A 228 10.63 20.41 -1.98
CA PRO A 228 11.94 20.27 -1.38
C PRO A 228 12.59 18.92 -1.78
N ALA A 229 13.91 18.94 -1.96
CA ALA A 229 14.65 17.70 -2.18
C ALA A 229 14.56 16.80 -0.95
N HIS A 230 14.32 15.52 -1.17
CA HIS A 230 14.27 14.52 -0.11
C HIS A 230 15.44 13.53 -0.21
N ARG A 231 15.99 13.06 0.93
CA ARG A 231 17.19 12.18 0.94
C ARG A 231 17.00 10.85 0.24
N HIS A 232 15.76 10.29 0.25
CA HIS A 232 15.46 8.97 -0.31
C HIS A 232 14.37 8.97 -1.39
N LEU A 233 13.59 10.03 -1.53
CA LEU A 233 12.48 10.09 -2.49
C LEU A 233 12.85 10.97 -3.68
N LYS A 234 12.50 10.50 -4.87
CA LYS A 234 12.53 11.31 -6.10
C LYS A 234 11.47 12.40 -6.02
N PRO A 235 11.58 13.49 -6.82
CA PRO A 235 10.58 14.55 -6.86
C PRO A 235 9.14 14.05 -6.98
N PRO A 236 8.13 14.86 -6.60
CA PRO A 236 6.73 14.51 -6.78
C PRO A 236 6.41 14.23 -8.24
N THR A 237 5.35 13.49 -8.50
CA THR A 237 4.89 13.19 -9.85
C THR A 237 3.43 13.56 -9.99
N ILE A 238 3.01 13.95 -11.21
CA ILE A 238 1.62 14.20 -11.59
C ILE A 238 1.28 13.23 -12.70
N THR A 239 0.22 12.46 -12.52
CA THR A 239 -0.28 11.49 -13.51
C THR A 239 -1.76 11.71 -13.76
N ILE A 240 -2.15 11.86 -15.02
CA ILE A 240 -3.55 11.88 -15.42
C ILE A 240 -3.96 10.44 -15.71
N GLY A 241 -4.71 9.82 -14.77
CA GLY A 241 -5.07 8.41 -14.83
C GLY A 241 -6.35 8.11 -15.61
N LEU A 242 -7.25 9.08 -15.70
CA LEU A 242 -8.55 8.91 -16.34
C LEU A 242 -9.00 10.21 -16.99
N VAL A 243 -9.58 10.12 -18.19
CA VAL A 243 -10.26 11.22 -18.87
C VAL A 243 -11.63 10.75 -19.32
N LYS A 244 -12.68 11.53 -19.05
CA LYS A 244 -14.05 11.29 -19.47
C LYS A 244 -14.63 12.55 -20.08
N GLY A 245 -15.46 12.42 -21.13
CA GLY A 245 -16.18 13.53 -21.72
C GLY A 245 -16.67 13.23 -23.13
N GLY A 246 -17.59 14.07 -23.60
CA GLY A 246 -18.16 13.95 -24.94
C GLY A 246 -19.53 13.29 -24.96
N LEU A 247 -20.30 13.60 -26.02
CA LEU A 247 -21.64 13.05 -26.28
C LEU A 247 -21.72 12.37 -27.65
N GLY A 248 -20.89 12.83 -28.60
CA GLY A 248 -20.87 12.36 -29.99
C GLY A 248 -20.37 13.47 -30.92
N ALA A 249 -19.91 13.10 -32.11
CA ALA A 249 -19.23 14.00 -33.05
C ALA A 249 -19.96 15.34 -33.35
N PRO A 250 -21.32 15.39 -33.51
CA PRO A 250 -22.00 16.64 -33.86
C PRO A 250 -22.26 17.59 -32.68
N PHE A 251 -21.86 17.22 -31.44
CA PHE A 251 -22.23 17.98 -30.26
C PHE A 251 -21.04 18.60 -29.54
N ILE A 252 -21.18 19.85 -29.13
CA ILE A 252 -20.27 20.48 -28.17
C ILE A 252 -20.58 19.92 -26.78
N PRO A 253 -19.62 19.29 -26.09
CA PRO A 253 -19.87 18.67 -24.80
C PRO A 253 -19.97 19.72 -23.67
N PRO A 254 -21.03 19.62 -22.83
CA PRO A 254 -21.20 20.52 -21.70
C PRO A 254 -20.31 20.19 -20.51
N GLU A 255 -19.71 18.99 -20.49
CA GLU A 255 -18.87 18.52 -19.39
C GLU A 255 -17.78 17.58 -19.87
N ALA A 256 -16.60 17.73 -19.25
CA ALA A 256 -15.51 16.76 -19.35
C ALA A 256 -14.71 16.76 -18.04
N SER A 257 -14.13 15.63 -17.66
CA SER A 257 -13.38 15.50 -16.42
C SER A 257 -12.12 14.67 -16.59
N CYS A 258 -11.14 14.92 -15.73
CA CYS A 258 -9.99 14.02 -15.55
C CYS A 258 -9.74 13.74 -14.07
N ASP A 259 -9.27 12.52 -13.78
CA ASP A 259 -8.79 12.14 -12.44
C ASP A 259 -7.26 12.15 -12.47
N VAL A 260 -6.69 12.80 -11.47
CA VAL A 260 -5.26 13.08 -11.35
C VAL A 260 -4.71 12.47 -10.07
N ASP A 261 -3.57 11.81 -10.17
CA ASP A 261 -2.76 11.30 -9.06
C ASP A 261 -1.49 12.16 -8.93
N VAL A 262 -1.35 12.83 -7.79
CA VAL A 262 -0.12 13.52 -7.40
C VAL A 262 0.54 12.73 -6.29
N ARG A 263 1.82 12.35 -6.50
CA ARG A 263 2.62 11.68 -5.47
C ARG A 263 3.42 12.71 -4.70
N LEU A 264 2.94 13.02 -3.49
CA LEU A 264 3.53 13.99 -2.56
C LEU A 264 4.83 13.47 -1.94
N VAL A 265 5.73 14.37 -1.59
CA VAL A 265 6.92 14.09 -0.80
C VAL A 265 6.87 14.86 0.53
N PRO A 266 7.57 14.43 1.58
CA PRO A 266 7.66 15.16 2.84
C PRO A 266 8.08 16.62 2.62
N GLY A 267 7.41 17.54 3.30
CA GLY A 267 7.64 18.98 3.16
C GLY A 267 6.86 19.67 2.03
N LEU A 268 6.17 18.93 1.15
CA LEU A 268 5.27 19.49 0.15
C LEU A 268 3.84 19.55 0.69
N ALA A 269 3.37 20.73 1.04
CA ALA A 269 2.02 20.93 1.57
C ALA A 269 0.95 20.73 0.48
N VAL A 270 -0.12 20.02 0.80
CA VAL A 270 -1.27 19.78 -0.10
C VAL A 270 -1.90 21.09 -0.55
N GLU A 271 -2.04 22.03 0.35
CA GLU A 271 -2.61 23.35 0.08
C GLU A 271 -1.80 24.12 -0.99
N ALA A 272 -0.46 23.97 -0.96
CA ALA A 272 0.41 24.57 -1.96
C ALA A 272 0.20 23.92 -3.34
N VAL A 273 0.09 22.60 -3.40
CA VAL A 273 -0.22 21.85 -4.63
C VAL A 273 -1.57 22.27 -5.18
N MET A 274 -2.63 22.21 -4.37
CA MET A 274 -3.98 22.57 -4.82
C MET A 274 -4.10 24.04 -5.23
N LYS A 275 -3.37 24.94 -4.59
CA LYS A 275 -3.28 26.36 -5.00
C LYS A 275 -2.61 26.50 -6.38
N ALA A 276 -1.52 25.78 -6.63
CA ALA A 276 -0.85 25.80 -7.93
C ALA A 276 -1.75 25.24 -9.04
N VAL A 277 -2.43 24.11 -8.77
CA VAL A 277 -3.39 23.50 -9.71
C VAL A 277 -4.58 24.42 -9.97
N ALA A 278 -5.13 25.05 -8.94
CA ALA A 278 -6.25 25.98 -9.07
C ALA A 278 -5.90 27.21 -9.91
N ALA A 279 -4.66 27.69 -9.86
CA ALA A 279 -4.18 28.79 -10.70
C ALA A 279 -4.19 28.44 -12.19
N LEU A 280 -4.07 27.16 -12.55
CA LEU A 280 -4.15 26.65 -13.93
C LEU A 280 -5.58 26.42 -14.40
N ALA A 281 -6.50 26.12 -13.47
CA ALA A 281 -7.86 25.66 -13.76
C ALA A 281 -8.74 26.77 -14.41
N GLY A 282 -8.57 28.02 -13.97
CA GLY A 282 -9.44 29.13 -14.45
C GLY A 282 -10.91 28.96 -13.95
N PRO A 283 -11.84 29.83 -14.42
CA PRO A 283 -13.18 29.93 -13.87
C PRO A 283 -14.14 28.78 -14.30
N HIS A 284 -13.78 27.99 -15.30
CA HIS A 284 -14.63 26.96 -15.88
C HIS A 284 -14.25 25.53 -15.46
N ILE A 285 -13.25 25.37 -14.62
CA ILE A 285 -12.82 24.07 -14.10
C ILE A 285 -12.96 24.06 -12.59
N SER A 286 -13.76 23.13 -12.07
CA SER A 286 -13.85 22.83 -10.65
C SER A 286 -12.89 21.71 -10.27
N LEU A 287 -12.34 21.79 -9.06
CA LEU A 287 -11.44 20.80 -8.49
C LEU A 287 -12.11 20.15 -7.28
N GLU A 288 -12.08 18.83 -7.21
CA GLU A 288 -12.60 18.03 -6.11
C GLU A 288 -11.52 17.06 -5.64
N VAL A 289 -11.13 17.15 -4.37
CA VAL A 289 -10.22 16.17 -3.78
C VAL A 289 -10.99 14.87 -3.56
N LEU A 290 -10.51 13.77 -4.15
CA LEU A 290 -11.11 12.45 -4.05
C LEU A 290 -10.54 11.69 -2.86
N ASP A 291 -9.22 11.76 -2.66
CA ASP A 291 -8.53 11.13 -1.54
C ASP A 291 -7.17 11.80 -1.31
N ILE A 292 -6.70 11.71 -0.07
CA ILE A 292 -5.41 12.23 0.34
C ILE A 292 -4.84 11.39 1.48
N LYS A 293 -3.56 11.07 1.36
CA LYS A 293 -2.77 10.50 2.44
C LYS A 293 -1.42 11.24 2.49
N PRO A 294 -0.94 11.61 3.68
CA PRO A 294 0.35 12.26 3.79
C PRO A 294 1.49 11.28 3.45
N PRO A 295 2.62 11.78 2.94
CA PRO A 295 3.85 10.98 2.87
C PRO A 295 4.35 10.65 4.28
N VAL A 296 5.03 9.52 4.43
CA VAL A 296 5.65 9.11 5.69
C VAL A 296 7.16 9.12 5.56
N ASP A 297 7.84 9.56 6.61
CA ASP A 297 9.30 9.66 6.67
C ASP A 297 9.81 9.42 8.09
N THR A 298 10.58 8.36 8.27
CA THR A 298 11.28 8.05 9.52
C THR A 298 12.74 8.43 9.40
N PRO A 299 13.32 9.21 10.33
CA PRO A 299 14.73 9.56 10.29
C PRO A 299 15.67 8.34 10.25
N ASP A 300 16.74 8.40 9.44
CA ASP A 300 17.68 7.28 9.26
C ASP A 300 18.35 6.83 10.56
N ASP A 301 18.54 7.76 11.49
CA ASP A 301 19.14 7.51 12.80
C ASP A 301 18.12 7.10 13.88
N HIS A 302 16.84 6.93 13.51
CA HIS A 302 15.82 6.46 14.45
C HIS A 302 16.18 5.06 14.97
N PRO A 303 16.01 4.76 16.28
CA PRO A 303 16.32 3.44 16.85
C PRO A 303 15.68 2.28 16.08
N PHE A 304 14.42 2.41 15.67
CA PHE A 304 13.71 1.39 14.91
C PHE A 304 14.37 1.08 13.55
N VAL A 305 14.87 2.10 12.86
CA VAL A 305 15.61 1.94 11.59
C VAL A 305 16.92 1.18 11.83
N ARG A 306 17.67 1.59 12.84
CA ARG A 306 18.96 0.90 13.19
C ARG A 306 18.74 -0.56 13.55
N GLU A 307 17.73 -0.87 14.38
CA GLU A 307 17.43 -2.24 14.76
C GLU A 307 16.93 -3.08 13.59
N SER A 308 16.17 -2.48 12.65
CA SER A 308 15.72 -3.15 11.43
C SER A 308 16.89 -3.47 10.48
N LEU A 309 17.82 -2.53 10.27
CA LEU A 309 19.04 -2.76 9.50
C LEU A 309 19.91 -3.84 10.14
N ALA A 310 20.06 -3.81 11.46
CA ALA A 310 20.80 -4.83 12.19
C ALA A 310 20.13 -6.21 12.09
N ALA A 311 18.79 -6.29 12.14
CA ALA A 311 18.08 -7.55 11.96
C ALA A 311 18.28 -8.13 10.54
N CYS A 312 18.24 -7.28 9.51
CA CYS A 312 18.55 -7.70 8.14
C CYS A 312 20.01 -8.18 8.04
N THR A 313 20.96 -7.48 8.66
CA THR A 313 22.37 -7.89 8.68
C THR A 313 22.57 -9.24 9.39
N ASP A 314 21.88 -9.45 10.52
CA ASP A 314 21.95 -10.72 11.27
C ASP A 314 21.49 -11.92 10.41
N VAL A 315 20.46 -11.73 9.57
CA VAL A 315 19.85 -12.80 8.78
C VAL A 315 20.53 -12.96 7.40
N LEU A 316 20.84 -11.85 6.73
CA LEU A 316 21.33 -11.84 5.35
C LEU A 316 22.85 -11.68 5.25
N GLY A 317 23.56 -11.37 6.35
CA GLY A 317 24.96 -10.97 6.35
C GLY A 317 25.21 -9.53 5.87
N ARG A 318 24.16 -8.83 5.44
CA ARG A 318 24.16 -7.42 4.98
C ARG A 318 22.78 -6.81 5.16
N ALA A 319 22.71 -5.48 5.10
CA ALA A 319 21.46 -4.77 4.96
C ALA A 319 21.51 -3.82 3.76
N ASP A 320 20.44 -3.74 2.99
CA ASP A 320 20.24 -2.74 1.95
C ASP A 320 19.30 -1.65 2.49
N GLY A 321 19.68 -0.39 2.38
CA GLY A 321 18.97 0.79 2.91
C GLY A 321 19.81 1.56 3.94
N PRO A 322 19.24 2.65 4.55
CA PRO A 322 17.86 3.10 4.37
C PRO A 322 17.57 3.68 2.99
N ALA A 323 16.34 3.52 2.51
CA ALA A 323 15.90 4.00 1.22
C ALA A 323 14.42 4.47 1.26
N GLY A 324 13.90 4.93 0.13
CA GLY A 324 12.50 5.35 0.01
C GLY A 324 11.80 4.76 -1.21
N VAL A 325 10.47 4.83 -1.22
CA VAL A 325 9.62 4.26 -2.27
C VAL A 325 8.55 5.23 -2.74
N ALA A 326 8.08 5.05 -3.98
CA ALA A 326 7.11 5.96 -4.58
C ALA A 326 5.63 5.56 -4.36
N TYR A 327 5.35 4.34 -3.91
CA TYR A 327 4.01 3.95 -3.50
C TYR A 327 3.72 4.41 -2.06
N TYR A 328 2.49 4.28 -1.61
CA TYR A 328 2.05 4.45 -0.23
C TYR A 328 1.63 3.09 0.34
N SER A 329 1.45 3.04 1.63
CA SER A 329 0.90 1.90 2.35
C SER A 329 -0.09 2.36 3.43
N ASP A 330 -0.64 1.43 4.20
CA ASP A 330 -1.43 1.77 5.39
C ASP A 330 -0.68 2.64 6.41
N ALA A 331 0.66 2.68 6.33
CA ALA A 331 1.45 3.58 7.17
C ALA A 331 1.11 5.06 6.95
N ALA A 332 0.70 5.44 5.73
CA ALA A 332 0.25 6.81 5.43
C ALA A 332 -1.01 7.24 6.23
N VAL A 333 -1.74 6.28 6.78
CA VAL A 333 -2.88 6.53 7.70
C VAL A 333 -2.47 6.34 9.16
N ILE A 334 -1.78 5.24 9.46
CA ILE A 334 -1.48 4.83 10.85
C ILE A 334 -0.43 5.76 11.47
N CYS A 335 0.68 6.01 10.77
CA CYS A 335 1.82 6.71 11.34
C CYS A 335 1.51 8.19 11.68
N PRO A 336 0.89 8.98 10.79
CA PRO A 336 0.56 10.36 11.13
C PRO A 336 -0.51 10.49 12.23
N ALA A 337 -1.44 9.54 12.30
CA ALA A 337 -2.49 9.55 13.31
C ALA A 337 -1.98 9.25 14.73
N LEU A 338 -0.90 8.47 14.83
CA LEU A 338 -0.40 7.93 16.10
C LEU A 338 1.04 8.36 16.41
N ASP A 339 1.65 9.19 15.57
CA ASP A 339 3.06 9.62 15.66
C ASP A 339 4.03 8.43 15.76
N LEU A 340 3.83 7.41 14.90
CA LEU A 340 4.65 6.20 14.90
C LEU A 340 5.75 6.26 13.84
N PRO A 341 6.97 5.82 14.16
CA PRO A 341 7.99 5.54 13.14
C PRO A 341 7.59 4.33 12.31
N MET A 342 7.89 4.39 11.02
CA MET A 342 7.65 3.33 10.04
C MET A 342 8.96 2.75 9.52
N VAL A 343 8.96 1.45 9.29
CA VAL A 343 9.92 0.74 8.42
C VAL A 343 9.14 -0.18 7.51
N ILE A 344 9.52 -0.24 6.23
CA ILE A 344 8.95 -1.18 5.27
C ILE A 344 10.03 -2.21 4.92
N ILE A 345 9.70 -3.50 5.07
CA ILE A 345 10.53 -4.63 4.64
C ILE A 345 9.58 -5.73 4.16
N GLY A 346 9.73 -6.18 2.92
CA GLY A 346 8.91 -7.29 2.41
C GLY A 346 9.62 -8.10 1.34
N PRO A 347 9.18 -9.34 1.10
CA PRO A 347 9.85 -10.28 0.19
C PRO A 347 9.63 -9.95 -1.29
N GLY A 348 8.53 -9.26 -1.64
CA GLY A 348 8.23 -8.86 -3.02
C GLY A 348 9.25 -7.86 -3.56
N GLU A 349 9.50 -7.90 -4.86
CA GLU A 349 10.37 -6.91 -5.51
C GLU A 349 9.63 -5.60 -5.74
N ILE A 350 10.33 -4.47 -5.60
CA ILE A 350 9.80 -3.15 -5.95
C ILE A 350 9.38 -3.15 -7.43
N GLY A 351 8.14 -2.72 -7.70
CA GLY A 351 7.57 -2.66 -9.04
C GLY A 351 7.02 -3.99 -9.56
N MET A 352 6.93 -5.02 -8.71
CA MET A 352 6.22 -6.26 -9.03
C MET A 352 4.72 -6.15 -8.77
N SER A 353 4.30 -5.26 -7.87
CA SER A 353 2.88 -4.95 -7.64
C SER A 353 2.16 -4.63 -8.95
N GLY A 354 1.01 -5.24 -9.17
CA GLY A 354 0.16 -4.99 -10.33
C GLY A 354 0.61 -5.58 -11.64
N ARG A 355 1.76 -6.23 -11.71
CA ARG A 355 2.22 -6.83 -12.96
C ARG A 355 1.42 -8.07 -13.34
N ILE A 356 1.38 -8.34 -14.63
CA ILE A 356 0.99 -9.64 -15.19
C ILE A 356 2.05 -10.65 -14.73
N ASP A 357 1.60 -11.86 -14.38
CA ASP A 357 2.44 -12.91 -13.83
C ASP A 357 3.25 -12.46 -12.59
N GLU A 358 2.58 -11.72 -11.71
CA GLU A 358 3.13 -11.33 -10.41
C GLU A 358 3.68 -12.54 -9.67
N HIS A 359 4.87 -12.39 -9.11
CA HIS A 359 5.54 -13.47 -8.41
C HIS A 359 6.45 -12.95 -7.29
N VAL A 360 6.78 -13.84 -6.36
CA VAL A 360 7.74 -13.62 -5.28
C VAL A 360 8.83 -14.70 -5.31
N SER A 361 10.07 -14.32 -5.01
CA SER A 361 11.16 -15.28 -4.83
C SER A 361 10.91 -16.16 -3.61
N LEU A 362 10.95 -17.48 -3.77
CA LEU A 362 10.81 -18.45 -2.67
C LEU A 362 11.87 -18.20 -1.58
N ALA A 363 13.11 -17.90 -1.99
CA ALA A 363 14.19 -17.62 -1.04
C ALA A 363 13.89 -16.35 -0.23
N LYS A 364 13.47 -15.25 -0.88
CA LYS A 364 13.12 -14.00 -0.17
C LYS A 364 11.88 -14.17 0.71
N LEU A 365 10.87 -14.91 0.24
CA LEU A 365 9.66 -15.22 1.00
C LEU A 365 9.98 -15.94 2.32
N VAL A 366 10.77 -17.00 2.25
CA VAL A 366 11.17 -17.78 3.43
C VAL A 366 12.07 -16.95 4.35
N THR A 367 13.01 -16.21 3.77
CA THR A 367 13.95 -15.37 4.55
C THR A 367 13.23 -14.24 5.27
N SER A 368 12.15 -13.68 4.71
CA SER A 368 11.40 -12.60 5.35
C SER A 368 10.80 -13.00 6.70
N ARG A 369 10.38 -14.27 6.89
CA ARG A 369 9.93 -14.82 8.19
C ARG A 369 11.02 -14.68 9.27
N ALA A 370 12.26 -15.02 8.93
CA ALA A 370 13.38 -14.87 9.86
C ALA A 370 13.71 -13.41 10.15
N ILE A 371 13.63 -12.53 9.14
CA ILE A 371 13.84 -11.09 9.32
C ILE A 371 12.79 -10.50 10.24
N PHE A 372 11.50 -10.77 10.02
CA PHE A 372 10.41 -10.23 10.85
C PHE A 372 10.52 -10.70 12.30
N ARG A 373 10.82 -11.97 12.50
CA ARG A 373 11.14 -12.50 13.83
C ARG A 373 12.30 -11.75 14.45
N ARG A 374 13.39 -11.56 13.73
CA ARG A 374 14.60 -10.90 14.25
C ARG A 374 14.38 -9.43 14.57
N VAL A 375 13.58 -8.71 13.74
CA VAL A 375 13.16 -7.33 14.06
C VAL A 375 12.37 -7.30 15.37
N ALA A 376 11.41 -8.22 15.55
CA ALA A 376 10.62 -8.30 16.78
C ALA A 376 11.51 -8.60 18.00
N GLU A 377 12.43 -9.56 17.90
CA GLU A 377 13.37 -9.91 18.98
C GLU A 377 14.21 -8.68 19.41
N ARG A 378 14.77 -7.95 18.45
CA ARG A 378 15.62 -6.78 18.73
C ARG A 378 14.81 -5.61 19.31
N MET A 379 13.63 -5.33 18.74
CA MET A 379 12.77 -4.23 19.20
C MET A 379 12.16 -4.48 20.57
N LEU A 380 11.74 -5.70 20.82
CA LEU A 380 10.99 -6.06 22.02
C LEU A 380 11.89 -6.67 23.11
N GLY A 381 13.17 -6.89 22.84
CA GLY A 381 14.15 -7.35 23.83
C GLY A 381 13.89 -8.78 24.31
N CYS A 382 13.66 -9.70 23.38
CA CYS A 382 13.43 -11.12 23.63
C CYS A 382 14.38 -11.99 22.80
#